data_9f2ea1563d4c7861aafae132e0c3acac
#
_entry.id   9f2ea1563d4c7861aafae132e0c3acac
#
_cell.length_a   1.000
_cell.length_b   1.000
_cell.length_c   1.000
_cell.angle_alpha   90.00
_cell.angle_beta   90.00
_cell.angle_gamma   90.00
#
_symmetry.space_group_name_H-M   'P 1'
#
loop_
_entity.id
_entity.type
_entity.pdbx_description
1 polymer ?
#
loop_
_entity_poly.entity_id
_entity_poly.type
_entity_poly.pdbx_seq_one_letter_code
_entity_poly.pdbx_strand_id
1 'polypeptide(L)'
;MPASTAHFHTTRPQPERSTRDGDELSQPLEPADLRSFWDKLRPEPSTPLHPDLDIGDLRTLLSTIIHKRANGAVAMELHTQQCCTLYESLDNVRRTKFLHTLAHEFCAPKGKAREAATAYVDATKQSEDYAQTAHLARVLRDSLTPQYTELFDQINRLPNGFAFLVHMRADMLSHIRLVRDDTACRAMSDALMKKLETWIIGTLDLMRITWNSPACTIEKLGQYESVHAVKSWLDVKRRLGSSRRCFGFFHRSVPMEPLVFVWVALTDSISSNVQSILRDREPMENEHDAKCAIFYSINSQPGLSGVDLGNFLIKRVVRVLRADLPNISTFCTLSPLPKFRSWLEQWLTEGLTNPPANIVSTQAAKQLMDLVPEATTWTMALKHIMD
;
A
#
# COMPACT_ATOMS: atom_id res chain seq x y z
N MET A 1 49.44 29.56 42.83
CA MET A 1 48.91 28.90 44.07
C MET A 1 47.90 27.86 43.62
N PRO A 2 48.13 26.56 43.94
CA PRO A 2 47.35 25.46 43.34
C PRO A 2 46.11 25.11 44.15
N ALA A 3 45.05 24.75 43.42
CA ALA A 3 43.78 24.27 43.98
C ALA A 3 43.89 22.81 44.41
N SER A 4 43.42 22.53 45.60
CA SER A 4 43.42 21.24 46.29
C SER A 4 42.35 20.31 45.71
N THR A 5 42.76 19.12 45.29
CA THR A 5 41.89 18.00 44.92
C THR A 5 41.57 17.17 46.17
N ALA A 6 40.30 17.13 46.57
CA ALA A 6 39.84 16.26 47.66
C ALA A 6 39.36 14.91 47.04
N HIS A 7 40.06 13.82 47.42
CA HIS A 7 39.63 12.44 47.18
C HIS A 7 38.63 12.01 48.25
N PHE A 8 37.43 11.66 47.86
CA PHE A 8 36.46 10.96 48.69
C PHE A 8 36.63 9.44 48.52
N HIS A 9 37.13 8.76 49.53
CA HIS A 9 37.05 7.31 49.67
C HIS A 9 35.67 6.95 50.27
N THR A 10 34.86 6.27 49.53
CA THR A 10 33.67 5.58 50.03
C THR A 10 33.95 4.11 50.14
N THR A 11 34.15 3.64 51.37
CA THR A 11 34.19 2.23 51.75
C THR A 11 32.75 1.68 51.72
N ARG A 12 32.47 0.70 50.88
CA ARG A 12 31.26 -0.12 50.92
C ARG A 12 31.42 -1.19 52.02
N PRO A 13 30.40 -1.40 52.87
CA PRO A 13 30.40 -2.58 53.74
C PRO A 13 30.06 -3.84 52.93
N GLN A 14 30.82 -4.92 53.21
CA GLN A 14 30.52 -6.25 52.74
C GLN A 14 29.37 -6.86 53.55
N PRO A 15 28.38 -7.54 52.89
CA PRO A 15 27.39 -8.32 53.62
C PRO A 15 27.98 -9.66 54.10
N GLU A 16 27.73 -9.97 55.37
CA GLU A 16 28.06 -11.23 56.02
C GLU A 16 27.45 -12.44 55.28
N ARG A 17 28.26 -13.49 55.12
CA ARG A 17 27.82 -14.80 54.61
C ARG A 17 26.95 -15.48 55.64
N SER A 18 25.68 -15.57 55.39
CA SER A 18 24.79 -16.53 56.06
C SER A 18 24.79 -17.81 55.25
N THR A 19 25.38 -18.86 55.81
CA THR A 19 25.26 -20.23 55.35
C THR A 19 23.83 -20.71 55.59
N ARG A 20 23.07 -20.96 54.51
CA ARG A 20 21.89 -21.82 54.52
C ARG A 20 21.98 -22.77 53.38
N ASP A 21 21.95 -24.06 53.74
CA ASP A 21 21.86 -25.22 52.87
C ASP A 21 20.69 -25.10 51.88
N GLY A 22 20.93 -25.56 50.63
CA GLY A 22 19.89 -25.73 49.62
C GLY A 22 20.29 -25.30 48.22
N ASP A 23 21.51 -25.60 47.76
CA ASP A 23 21.91 -25.51 46.35
C ASP A 23 21.43 -26.73 45.61
N GLU A 24 20.15 -26.74 45.18
CA GLU A 24 19.78 -27.33 43.91
C GLU A 24 19.97 -26.28 42.81
N LEU A 25 21.23 -26.04 42.47
CA LEU A 25 21.60 -25.33 41.25
C LEU A 25 21.06 -26.19 40.05
N SER A 26 20.03 -25.70 39.41
CA SER A 26 19.55 -26.18 38.12
C SER A 26 20.77 -26.33 37.18
N GLN A 27 21.13 -27.56 36.87
CA GLN A 27 22.17 -27.88 35.89
C GLN A 27 21.75 -27.24 34.55
N PRO A 28 22.70 -26.69 33.78
CA PRO A 28 22.39 -26.20 32.45
C PRO A 28 21.80 -27.37 31.65
N LEU A 29 20.63 -27.16 31.08
CA LEU A 29 19.97 -28.17 30.24
C LEU A 29 20.92 -28.57 29.12
N GLU A 30 21.18 -29.87 29.00
CA GLU A 30 21.97 -30.45 27.92
C GLU A 30 21.32 -30.09 26.55
N PRO A 31 22.12 -29.91 25.48
CA PRO A 31 21.59 -29.58 24.15
C PRO A 31 20.53 -30.58 23.63
N ALA A 32 20.59 -31.81 24.09
CA ALA A 32 19.60 -32.86 23.78
C ALA A 32 18.23 -32.59 24.45
N ASP A 33 18.25 -32.03 25.69
CA ASP A 33 17.03 -31.70 26.44
C ASP A 33 16.33 -30.48 25.86
N LEU A 34 17.10 -29.50 25.39
CA LEU A 34 16.55 -28.34 24.68
C LEU A 34 15.88 -28.76 23.35
N ARG A 35 16.48 -29.70 22.61
CA ARG A 35 15.85 -30.23 21.40
C ARG A 35 14.54 -30.96 21.71
N SER A 36 14.53 -31.83 22.72
CA SER A 36 13.30 -32.54 23.12
C SER A 36 12.22 -31.60 23.66
N PHE A 37 12.63 -30.51 24.34
CA PHE A 37 11.73 -29.44 24.76
C PHE A 37 11.12 -28.67 23.56
N TRP A 38 11.92 -28.31 22.59
CA TRP A 38 11.47 -27.66 21.38
C TRP A 38 10.63 -28.59 20.49
N ASP A 39 10.94 -29.90 20.45
CA ASP A 39 10.13 -30.88 19.72
C ASP A 39 8.78 -31.14 20.39
N LYS A 40 8.67 -31.00 21.70
CA LYS A 40 7.40 -31.07 22.46
C LYS A 40 6.58 -29.79 22.33
N LEU A 41 7.22 -28.64 22.12
CA LEU A 41 6.56 -27.36 21.86
C LEU A 41 6.23 -27.17 20.37
N ARG A 42 6.87 -27.95 19.49
CA ARG A 42 6.45 -28.01 18.10
C ARG A 42 5.03 -28.60 18.09
N PRO A 43 4.00 -27.86 17.65
CA PRO A 43 2.75 -28.53 17.34
C PRO A 43 3.08 -29.66 16.36
N GLU A 44 2.44 -30.83 16.56
CA GLU A 44 2.50 -31.94 15.61
C GLU A 44 2.50 -31.33 14.20
N PRO A 45 3.40 -31.72 13.29
CA PRO A 45 3.38 -31.18 11.94
C PRO A 45 1.98 -31.48 11.40
N SER A 46 1.13 -30.47 11.47
CA SER A 46 -0.15 -30.52 10.76
C SER A 46 0.23 -30.92 9.35
N THR A 47 -0.26 -32.05 8.90
CA THR A 47 -0.07 -32.63 7.57
C THR A 47 0.06 -31.47 6.59
N PRO A 48 1.16 -31.36 5.77
CA PRO A 48 1.27 -30.27 4.83
C PRO A 48 -0.04 -30.25 4.05
N LEU A 49 -0.78 -29.15 4.13
CA LEU A 49 -2.03 -29.01 3.42
C LEU A 49 -1.70 -29.23 1.95
N HIS A 50 -2.09 -30.39 1.43
CA HIS A 50 -1.78 -30.81 0.07
C HIS A 50 -2.30 -29.75 -0.90
N PRO A 51 -1.66 -29.50 -2.06
CA PRO A 51 -2.11 -28.53 -3.05
C PRO A 51 -3.54 -28.75 -3.55
N ASP A 52 -4.13 -29.95 -3.35
CA ASP A 52 -5.57 -30.16 -3.50
C ASP A 52 -6.28 -29.71 -2.20
N LEU A 53 -6.40 -28.38 -2.09
CA LEU A 53 -7.03 -27.75 -0.94
C LEU A 53 -8.47 -28.22 -0.80
N ASP A 54 -8.75 -29.04 0.20
CA ASP A 54 -10.14 -29.27 0.61
C ASP A 54 -10.66 -27.96 1.23
N ILE A 55 -11.79 -27.50 0.69
CA ILE A 55 -12.48 -26.30 1.19
C ILE A 55 -12.84 -26.45 2.67
N GLY A 56 -13.06 -27.66 3.15
CA GLY A 56 -13.30 -27.97 4.57
C GLY A 56 -12.12 -27.62 5.47
N ASP A 57 -10.90 -28.01 5.07
CA ASP A 57 -9.66 -27.72 5.80
C ASP A 57 -9.35 -26.22 5.82
N LEU A 58 -9.56 -25.54 4.70
CA LEU A 58 -9.43 -24.09 4.62
C LEU A 58 -10.39 -23.38 5.59
N ARG A 59 -11.65 -23.75 5.59
CA ARG A 59 -12.65 -23.17 6.50
C ARG A 59 -12.29 -23.39 7.97
N THR A 60 -11.78 -24.57 8.30
CA THR A 60 -11.35 -24.91 9.65
C THR A 60 -10.17 -24.05 10.08
N LEU A 61 -9.15 -23.90 9.23
CA LEU A 61 -7.99 -23.05 9.49
C LEU A 61 -8.40 -21.59 9.67
N LEU A 62 -9.17 -21.03 8.73
CA LEU A 62 -9.66 -19.65 8.80
C LEU A 62 -10.52 -19.42 10.05
N SER A 63 -11.43 -20.36 10.37
CA SER A 63 -12.26 -20.28 11.57
C SER A 63 -11.44 -20.30 12.86
N THR A 64 -10.36 -21.09 12.91
CA THR A 64 -9.46 -21.17 14.07
C THR A 64 -8.76 -19.83 14.31
N ILE A 65 -8.26 -19.20 13.26
CA ILE A 65 -7.57 -17.92 13.35
C ILE A 65 -8.56 -16.79 13.70
N ILE A 66 -9.65 -16.68 12.94
CA ILE A 66 -10.63 -15.59 13.05
C ILE A 66 -11.35 -15.59 14.39
N HIS A 67 -11.69 -16.76 14.91
CA HIS A 67 -12.39 -16.88 16.20
C HIS A 67 -11.46 -17.10 17.38
N LYS A 68 -10.15 -16.94 17.19
CA LYS A 68 -9.12 -17.04 18.23
C LYS A 68 -9.22 -18.34 19.02
N ARG A 69 -9.47 -19.47 18.32
CA ARG A 69 -9.63 -20.79 18.95
C ARG A 69 -8.31 -21.49 19.24
N ALA A 70 -7.18 -20.88 18.84
CA ALA A 70 -5.86 -21.43 19.14
C ALA A 70 -5.49 -21.20 20.62
N ASN A 71 -4.85 -22.19 21.23
CA ASN A 71 -4.42 -22.15 22.62
C ASN A 71 -3.11 -21.38 22.76
N GLY A 72 -3.24 -20.06 22.95
CA GLY A 72 -2.11 -19.15 23.18
C GLY A 72 -1.62 -18.41 21.94
N ALA A 73 -0.78 -17.39 22.18
CA ALA A 73 -0.29 -16.50 21.14
C ALA A 73 0.60 -17.20 20.11
N VAL A 74 1.47 -18.11 20.56
CA VAL A 74 2.37 -18.87 19.69
C VAL A 74 1.61 -19.78 18.72
N ALA A 75 0.59 -20.49 19.21
CA ALA A 75 -0.25 -21.33 18.36
C ALA A 75 -1.03 -20.49 17.34
N MET A 76 -1.48 -19.30 17.71
CA MET A 76 -2.15 -18.37 16.81
C MET A 76 -1.20 -17.89 15.69
N GLU A 77 0.02 -17.52 16.06
CA GLU A 77 1.06 -17.12 15.12
C GLU A 77 1.37 -18.25 14.12
N LEU A 78 1.52 -19.48 14.58
CA LEU A 78 1.77 -20.64 13.74
C LEU A 78 0.62 -20.92 12.76
N HIS A 79 -0.62 -20.91 13.21
CA HIS A 79 -1.78 -21.09 12.31
C HIS A 79 -1.87 -19.96 11.28
N THR A 80 -1.58 -18.74 11.71
CA THR A 80 -1.56 -17.58 10.80
C THR A 80 -0.44 -17.71 9.75
N GLN A 81 0.75 -18.14 10.18
CA GLN A 81 1.88 -18.41 9.27
C GLN A 81 1.55 -19.54 8.28
N GLN A 82 0.93 -20.62 8.75
CA GLN A 82 0.45 -21.71 7.89
C GLN A 82 -0.54 -21.21 6.82
N CYS A 83 -1.47 -20.34 7.22
CA CYS A 83 -2.43 -19.73 6.31
C CYS A 83 -1.73 -18.90 5.22
N CYS A 84 -0.72 -18.09 5.59
CA CYS A 84 0.06 -17.32 4.64
C CYS A 84 0.85 -18.22 3.67
N THR A 85 1.57 -19.21 4.19
CA THR A 85 2.34 -20.17 3.38
C THR A 85 1.45 -20.94 2.41
N LEU A 86 0.28 -21.37 2.89
CA LEU A 86 -0.71 -22.00 2.05
C LEU A 86 -1.14 -21.07 0.91
N TYR A 87 -1.54 -19.82 1.22
CA TYR A 87 -1.97 -18.86 0.22
C TYR A 87 -0.90 -18.61 -0.85
N GLU A 88 0.36 -18.48 -0.45
CA GLU A 88 1.50 -18.29 -1.37
C GLU A 88 1.74 -19.48 -2.30
N SER A 89 1.47 -20.71 -1.84
CA SER A 89 1.60 -21.93 -2.62
C SER A 89 0.49 -22.14 -3.66
N LEU A 90 -0.63 -21.42 -3.54
CA LEU A 90 -1.77 -21.55 -4.43
C LEU A 90 -1.53 -20.92 -5.80
N ASP A 91 -2.02 -21.58 -6.85
CA ASP A 91 -2.16 -20.97 -8.16
C ASP A 91 -3.28 -19.90 -8.19
N ASN A 92 -3.35 -19.15 -9.26
CA ASN A 92 -4.32 -18.04 -9.40
C ASN A 92 -5.77 -18.48 -9.24
N VAL A 93 -6.14 -19.68 -9.71
CA VAL A 93 -7.51 -20.19 -9.62
C VAL A 93 -7.86 -20.52 -8.17
N ARG A 94 -6.95 -21.17 -7.47
CA ARG A 94 -7.12 -21.53 -6.06
C ARG A 94 -7.07 -20.31 -5.14
N ARG A 95 -6.21 -19.31 -5.44
CA ARG A 95 -6.22 -18.01 -4.75
C ARG A 95 -7.58 -17.33 -4.88
N THR A 96 -8.16 -17.34 -6.07
CA THR A 96 -9.51 -16.81 -6.29
C THR A 96 -10.55 -17.51 -5.41
N LYS A 97 -10.51 -18.85 -5.32
CA LYS A 97 -11.41 -19.61 -4.43
C LYS A 97 -11.19 -19.26 -2.96
N PHE A 98 -9.93 -19.13 -2.53
CA PHE A 98 -9.59 -18.71 -1.16
C PHE A 98 -10.21 -17.33 -0.85
N LEU A 99 -9.97 -16.35 -1.71
CA LEU A 99 -10.49 -14.97 -1.55
C LEU A 99 -12.02 -14.95 -1.55
N HIS A 100 -12.66 -15.72 -2.42
CA HIS A 100 -14.11 -15.86 -2.46
C HIS A 100 -14.65 -16.46 -1.15
N THR A 101 -14.08 -17.57 -0.67
CA THR A 101 -14.48 -18.18 0.61
C THR A 101 -14.34 -17.19 1.75
N LEU A 102 -13.21 -16.47 1.84
CA LEU A 102 -12.96 -15.49 2.88
C LEU A 102 -13.97 -14.32 2.83
N ALA A 103 -14.24 -13.79 1.65
CA ALA A 103 -15.14 -12.64 1.48
C ALA A 103 -16.61 -12.98 1.76
N HIS A 104 -17.06 -14.15 1.36
CA HIS A 104 -18.47 -14.53 1.45
C HIS A 104 -18.85 -15.22 2.76
N GLU A 105 -17.96 -16.05 3.33
CA GLU A 105 -18.27 -16.82 4.52
C GLU A 105 -17.84 -16.14 5.83
N PHE A 106 -16.83 -15.27 5.77
CA PHE A 106 -16.32 -14.55 6.94
C PHE A 106 -16.64 -13.04 6.90
N CYS A 107 -17.70 -12.66 6.24
CA CYS A 107 -18.27 -11.31 6.29
C CYS A 107 -18.90 -11.00 7.66
N ALA A 108 -19.50 -9.82 7.82
CA ALA A 108 -20.24 -9.48 9.03
C ALA A 108 -21.42 -10.44 9.26
N PRO A 109 -21.59 -10.99 10.49
CA PRO A 109 -22.63 -11.97 10.78
C PRO A 109 -24.02 -11.34 10.78
N LYS A 110 -24.77 -11.57 9.69
CA LYS A 110 -26.07 -10.92 9.41
C LYS A 110 -27.09 -11.03 10.56
N GLY A 111 -27.13 -12.17 11.27
CA GLY A 111 -28.04 -12.37 12.41
C GLY A 111 -27.71 -11.43 13.56
N LYS A 112 -26.46 -11.45 14.03
CA LYS A 112 -25.98 -10.57 15.10
C LYS A 112 -26.12 -9.08 14.76
N ALA A 113 -25.83 -8.71 13.52
CA ALA A 113 -25.96 -7.34 13.04
C ALA A 113 -27.44 -6.88 13.09
N ARG A 114 -28.39 -7.73 12.70
CA ARG A 114 -29.81 -7.44 12.76
C ARG A 114 -30.30 -7.27 14.21
N GLU A 115 -29.94 -8.20 15.08
CA GLU A 115 -30.30 -8.14 16.51
C GLU A 115 -29.78 -6.85 17.16
N ALA A 116 -28.50 -6.53 16.93
CA ALA A 116 -27.88 -5.32 17.47
C ALA A 116 -28.51 -4.04 16.90
N ALA A 117 -28.88 -4.03 15.61
CA ALA A 117 -29.57 -2.91 14.98
C ALA A 117 -30.96 -2.68 15.58
N THR A 118 -31.73 -3.76 15.77
CA THR A 118 -33.05 -3.70 16.41
C THR A 118 -32.95 -3.16 17.84
N ALA A 119 -32.04 -3.71 18.64
CA ALA A 119 -31.82 -3.26 20.01
C ALA A 119 -31.43 -1.76 20.09
N TYR A 120 -30.55 -1.30 19.18
CA TYR A 120 -30.16 0.11 19.11
C TYR A 120 -31.34 1.03 18.72
N VAL A 121 -32.14 0.64 17.71
CA VAL A 121 -33.31 1.43 17.26
C VAL A 121 -34.36 1.47 18.35
N ASP A 122 -34.66 0.39 19.05
CA ASP A 122 -35.66 0.35 20.10
C ASP A 122 -35.24 1.17 21.32
N ALA A 123 -33.94 1.11 21.70
CA ALA A 123 -33.45 1.96 22.80
C ALA A 123 -33.50 3.46 22.46
N THR A 124 -33.20 3.86 21.24
CA THR A 124 -33.27 5.28 20.82
C THR A 124 -34.70 5.83 20.76
N LYS A 125 -35.72 4.96 20.67
CA LYS A 125 -37.12 5.35 20.72
C LYS A 125 -37.68 5.46 22.14
N GLN A 126 -37.13 4.70 23.09
CA GLN A 126 -37.72 4.51 24.42
C GLN A 126 -37.00 5.26 25.54
N SER A 127 -35.75 5.64 25.34
CA SER A 127 -34.88 6.21 26.39
C SER A 127 -34.00 7.33 25.89
N GLU A 128 -33.89 8.39 26.71
CA GLU A 128 -32.89 9.46 26.57
C GLU A 128 -31.57 9.09 27.28
N ASP A 129 -31.40 7.85 27.80
CA ASP A 129 -30.21 7.43 28.46
C ASP A 129 -29.05 7.29 27.44
N TYR A 130 -28.14 8.29 27.47
CA TYR A 130 -26.98 8.37 26.61
C TYR A 130 -26.02 7.19 26.83
N ALA A 131 -25.85 6.71 28.08
CA ALA A 131 -24.91 5.63 28.38
C ALA A 131 -25.37 4.30 27.75
N GLN A 132 -26.65 3.98 27.86
CA GLN A 132 -27.25 2.80 27.25
C GLN A 132 -27.18 2.89 25.71
N THR A 133 -27.53 4.02 25.14
CA THR A 133 -27.50 4.25 23.69
C THR A 133 -26.07 4.14 23.14
N ALA A 134 -25.08 4.71 23.83
CA ALA A 134 -23.68 4.62 23.45
C ALA A 134 -23.15 3.18 23.52
N HIS A 135 -23.56 2.39 24.54
CA HIS A 135 -23.23 0.98 24.62
C HIS A 135 -23.79 0.19 23.43
N LEU A 136 -25.08 0.35 23.12
CA LEU A 136 -25.72 -0.34 22.01
C LEU A 136 -25.17 0.10 20.65
N ALA A 137 -24.80 1.37 20.48
CA ALA A 137 -24.11 1.86 19.28
C ALA A 137 -22.76 1.16 19.08
N ARG A 138 -22.02 0.91 20.16
CA ARG A 138 -20.77 0.15 20.10
C ARG A 138 -21.03 -1.32 19.70
N VAL A 139 -22.01 -1.97 20.33
CA VAL A 139 -22.39 -3.35 20.00
C VAL A 139 -22.80 -3.50 18.55
N LEU A 140 -23.58 -2.55 18.02
CA LEU A 140 -23.98 -2.51 16.63
C LEU A 140 -22.76 -2.33 15.71
N ARG A 141 -21.88 -1.38 15.98
CA ARG A 141 -20.67 -1.16 15.21
C ARG A 141 -19.81 -2.43 15.17
N ASP A 142 -19.61 -3.09 16.32
CA ASP A 142 -18.79 -4.29 16.43
C ASP A 142 -19.45 -5.47 15.67
N SER A 143 -20.78 -5.58 15.67
CA SER A 143 -21.53 -6.60 14.92
C SER A 143 -21.52 -6.39 13.41
N LEU A 144 -21.31 -5.17 12.94
CA LEU A 144 -21.16 -4.83 11.51
C LEU A 144 -19.74 -5.03 11.00
N THR A 145 -18.77 -5.24 11.90
CA THR A 145 -17.39 -5.48 11.51
C THR A 145 -17.24 -6.86 10.86
N PRO A 146 -16.72 -6.95 9.64
CA PRO A 146 -16.50 -8.23 8.98
C PRO A 146 -15.46 -9.08 9.74
N GLN A 147 -15.72 -10.37 9.86
CA GLN A 147 -14.88 -11.30 10.61
C GLN A 147 -13.48 -11.46 10.00
N TYR A 148 -13.34 -11.37 8.67
CA TYR A 148 -12.05 -11.45 7.99
C TYR A 148 -11.08 -10.34 8.40
N THR A 149 -11.55 -9.26 9.02
CA THR A 149 -10.67 -8.19 9.50
C THR A 149 -9.75 -8.66 10.62
N GLU A 150 -10.18 -9.64 11.40
CA GLU A 150 -9.34 -10.27 12.42
C GLU A 150 -8.17 -11.04 11.79
N LEU A 151 -8.41 -11.76 10.67
CA LEU A 151 -7.32 -12.43 9.94
C LEU A 151 -6.27 -11.42 9.47
N PHE A 152 -6.69 -10.25 8.96
CA PHE A 152 -5.76 -9.20 8.55
C PHE A 152 -4.91 -8.69 9.72
N ASP A 153 -5.53 -8.51 10.90
CA ASP A 153 -4.83 -8.08 12.10
C ASP A 153 -3.81 -9.14 12.57
N GLN A 154 -4.16 -10.43 12.51
CA GLN A 154 -3.23 -11.50 12.86
C GLN A 154 -2.07 -11.59 11.87
N ILE A 155 -2.34 -11.52 10.57
CA ILE A 155 -1.31 -11.52 9.53
C ILE A 155 -0.37 -10.33 9.71
N ASN A 156 -0.88 -9.12 9.97
CA ASN A 156 -0.04 -7.93 10.15
C ASN A 156 0.93 -8.02 11.34
N ARG A 157 0.68 -8.92 12.30
CA ARG A 157 1.59 -9.18 13.43
C ARG A 157 2.79 -10.05 13.04
N LEU A 158 2.68 -10.80 11.95
CA LEU A 158 3.76 -11.67 11.47
C LEU A 158 4.92 -10.84 10.88
N PRO A 159 6.15 -11.34 10.95
CA PRO A 159 7.23 -10.84 10.11
C PRO A 159 6.80 -10.83 8.63
N ASN A 160 7.00 -9.73 7.94
CA ASN A 160 6.54 -9.52 6.54
C ASN A 160 5.02 -9.57 6.32
N GLY A 161 4.21 -9.66 7.37
CA GLY A 161 2.74 -9.74 7.25
C GLY A 161 2.13 -8.54 6.52
N PHE A 162 2.68 -7.34 6.73
CA PHE A 162 2.27 -6.16 5.98
C PHE A 162 2.47 -6.33 4.47
N ALA A 163 3.66 -6.81 4.04
CA ALA A 163 3.95 -7.07 2.63
C ALA A 163 3.00 -8.11 2.03
N PHE A 164 2.78 -9.20 2.76
CA PHE A 164 1.84 -10.25 2.38
C PHE A 164 0.43 -9.67 2.13
N LEU A 165 -0.08 -8.83 3.03
CA LEU A 165 -1.41 -8.23 2.91
C LEU A 165 -1.50 -7.26 1.71
N VAL A 166 -0.44 -6.52 1.42
CA VAL A 166 -0.38 -5.69 0.22
C VAL A 166 -0.44 -6.54 -1.05
N HIS A 167 0.31 -7.65 -1.13
CA HIS A 167 0.25 -8.59 -2.25
C HIS A 167 -1.11 -9.28 -2.36
N MET A 168 -1.67 -9.74 -1.25
CA MET A 168 -3.02 -10.32 -1.20
C MET A 168 -4.08 -9.35 -1.73
N ARG A 169 -3.96 -8.05 -1.39
CA ARG A 169 -4.87 -7.04 -1.94
C ARG A 169 -4.66 -6.81 -3.44
N ALA A 170 -3.43 -6.92 -3.95
CA ALA A 170 -3.19 -6.87 -5.39
C ALA A 170 -3.92 -8.00 -6.12
N ASP A 171 -3.92 -9.22 -5.55
CA ASP A 171 -4.67 -10.36 -6.07
C ASP A 171 -6.19 -10.10 -6.03
N MET A 172 -6.72 -9.54 -4.92
CA MET A 172 -8.14 -9.12 -4.84
C MET A 172 -8.51 -8.12 -5.93
N LEU A 173 -7.69 -7.09 -6.14
CA LEU A 173 -7.94 -6.08 -7.17
C LEU A 173 -7.88 -6.66 -8.58
N SER A 174 -7.02 -7.62 -8.82
CA SER A 174 -6.95 -8.36 -10.10
C SER A 174 -8.22 -9.19 -10.31
N HIS A 175 -8.69 -9.91 -9.28
CA HIS A 175 -9.95 -10.64 -9.31
C HIS A 175 -11.15 -9.72 -9.59
N ILE A 176 -11.27 -8.60 -8.88
CA ILE A 176 -12.37 -7.63 -9.04
C ILE A 176 -12.43 -7.03 -10.46
N ARG A 177 -11.29 -6.91 -11.14
CA ARG A 177 -11.25 -6.47 -12.54
C ARG A 177 -11.84 -7.51 -13.50
N LEU A 178 -11.66 -8.79 -13.20
CA LEU A 178 -12.17 -9.90 -14.00
C LEU A 178 -13.64 -10.19 -13.71
N VAL A 179 -14.01 -10.16 -12.42
CA VAL A 179 -15.38 -10.44 -11.94
C VAL A 179 -15.99 -9.17 -11.39
N ARG A 180 -16.65 -8.39 -12.27
CA ARG A 180 -17.15 -7.04 -11.92
C ARG A 180 -18.22 -7.03 -10.83
N ASP A 181 -18.97 -8.10 -10.68
CA ASP A 181 -20.13 -8.18 -9.78
C ASP A 181 -19.82 -8.82 -8.41
N ASP A 182 -18.54 -9.15 -8.14
CA ASP A 182 -18.14 -9.64 -6.80
C ASP A 182 -18.06 -8.48 -5.79
N THR A 183 -19.23 -8.08 -5.29
CA THR A 183 -19.37 -7.01 -4.31
C THR A 183 -18.77 -7.38 -2.95
N ALA A 184 -18.74 -8.67 -2.58
CA ALA A 184 -18.16 -9.13 -1.32
C ALA A 184 -16.63 -9.00 -1.34
N CYS A 185 -15.97 -9.45 -2.42
CA CYS A 185 -14.53 -9.27 -2.57
C CYS A 185 -14.13 -7.78 -2.64
N ARG A 186 -14.96 -6.94 -3.26
CA ARG A 186 -14.76 -5.48 -3.27
C ARG A 186 -14.82 -4.91 -1.86
N ALA A 187 -15.84 -5.25 -1.08
CA ALA A 187 -15.98 -4.79 0.30
C ALA A 187 -14.81 -5.26 1.18
N MET A 188 -14.32 -6.48 0.97
CA MET A 188 -13.15 -7.02 1.66
C MET A 188 -11.87 -6.25 1.28
N SER A 189 -11.66 -5.95 -0.01
CA SER A 189 -10.54 -5.12 -0.48
C SER A 189 -10.57 -3.71 0.11
N ASP A 190 -11.75 -3.09 0.22
CA ASP A 190 -11.92 -1.76 0.81
C ASP A 190 -11.66 -1.77 2.32
N ALA A 191 -12.08 -2.83 3.02
CA ALA A 191 -11.76 -3.01 4.44
C ALA A 191 -10.25 -3.16 4.68
N LEU A 192 -9.57 -3.96 3.84
CA LEU A 192 -8.11 -4.10 3.92
C LEU A 192 -7.40 -2.78 3.57
N MET A 193 -7.88 -2.04 2.57
CA MET A 193 -7.34 -0.72 2.23
C MET A 193 -7.32 0.22 3.44
N LYS A 194 -8.44 0.34 4.15
CA LYS A 194 -8.54 1.19 5.35
C LYS A 194 -7.58 0.76 6.46
N LYS A 195 -7.37 -0.55 6.65
CA LYS A 195 -6.37 -1.05 7.60
C LYS A 195 -4.94 -0.71 7.15
N LEU A 196 -4.60 -0.94 5.89
CA LEU A 196 -3.30 -0.59 5.33
C LEU A 196 -3.02 0.91 5.49
N GLU A 197 -3.99 1.78 5.19
CA GLU A 197 -3.87 3.23 5.43
C GLU A 197 -3.52 3.54 6.89
N THR A 198 -4.20 2.90 7.83
CA THR A 198 -3.97 3.11 9.26
C THR A 198 -2.56 2.66 9.68
N TRP A 199 -2.09 1.52 9.17
CA TRP A 199 -0.78 0.97 9.52
C TRP A 199 0.39 1.71 8.85
N ILE A 200 0.16 2.34 7.70
CA ILE A 200 1.15 3.13 6.97
C ILE A 200 1.40 4.49 7.64
N ILE A 201 0.40 5.10 8.27
CA ILE A 201 0.51 6.43 8.85
C ILE A 201 1.65 6.48 9.89
N GLY A 202 2.60 7.38 9.67
CA GLY A 202 3.73 7.60 10.59
C GLY A 202 4.89 6.62 10.47
N THR A 203 4.81 5.62 9.58
CA THR A 203 5.84 4.57 9.42
C THR A 203 6.61 4.62 8.11
N LEU A 204 6.33 5.61 7.26
CA LEU A 204 6.93 5.75 5.94
C LEU A 204 8.22 6.56 5.97
N ASP A 205 9.26 5.97 5.44
CA ASP A 205 10.54 6.61 5.17
C ASP A 205 10.60 7.09 3.72
N LEU A 206 10.90 8.40 3.52
CA LEU A 206 11.16 8.94 2.20
C LEU A 206 12.61 8.71 1.83
N MET A 207 12.84 8.00 0.74
CA MET A 207 14.19 7.74 0.25
C MET A 207 14.34 8.19 -1.20
N ARG A 208 15.52 8.78 -1.51
CA ARG A 208 15.94 9.00 -2.89
C ARG A 208 16.46 7.69 -3.47
N ILE A 209 15.91 7.27 -4.62
CA ILE A 209 16.35 6.10 -5.35
C ILE A 209 17.33 6.57 -6.44
N THR A 210 18.49 5.95 -6.50
CA THR A 210 19.56 6.24 -7.43
C THR A 210 20.03 4.97 -8.14
N TRP A 211 20.91 5.11 -9.11
CA TRP A 211 21.50 3.93 -9.75
C TRP A 211 22.33 3.06 -8.80
N ASN A 212 22.76 3.60 -7.66
CA ASN A 212 23.48 2.87 -6.61
C ASN A 212 22.55 2.21 -5.59
N SER A 213 21.23 2.34 -5.75
CA SER A 213 20.26 1.64 -4.93
C SER A 213 20.28 0.14 -5.24
N PRO A 214 19.80 -0.72 -4.31
CA PRO A 214 19.76 -2.17 -4.55
C PRO A 214 19.04 -2.52 -5.86
N ALA A 215 19.60 -3.47 -6.60
CA ALA A 215 19.08 -3.89 -7.90
C ALA A 215 17.60 -4.34 -7.83
N CYS A 216 17.22 -5.05 -6.75
CA CYS A 216 15.83 -5.46 -6.52
C CYS A 216 14.87 -4.26 -6.39
N THR A 217 15.30 -3.15 -5.77
CA THR A 217 14.50 -1.91 -5.70
C THR A 217 14.35 -1.28 -7.08
N ILE A 218 15.44 -1.22 -7.85
CA ILE A 218 15.42 -0.66 -9.21
C ILE A 218 14.53 -1.51 -10.14
N GLU A 219 14.57 -2.82 -10.00
CA GLU A 219 13.71 -3.74 -10.76
C GLU A 219 12.22 -3.48 -10.48
N LYS A 220 11.85 -3.25 -9.21
CA LYS A 220 10.49 -2.91 -8.82
C LYS A 220 9.99 -1.60 -9.45
N LEU A 221 10.87 -0.59 -9.63
CA LEU A 221 10.49 0.63 -10.36
C LEU A 221 10.04 0.30 -11.79
N GLY A 222 10.76 -0.60 -12.48
CA GLY A 222 10.40 -1.03 -13.83
C GLY A 222 9.09 -1.83 -13.86
N GLN A 223 8.87 -2.69 -12.89
CA GLN A 223 7.68 -3.54 -12.78
C GLN A 223 6.41 -2.73 -12.47
N TYR A 224 6.53 -1.71 -11.61
CA TYR A 224 5.37 -0.92 -11.13
C TYR A 224 5.10 0.33 -11.98
N GLU A 225 6.00 0.69 -12.91
CA GLU A 225 5.79 1.84 -13.80
C GLU A 225 4.64 1.57 -14.78
N SER A 226 3.51 2.22 -14.54
CA SER A 226 2.27 2.03 -15.30
C SER A 226 1.92 3.19 -16.22
N VAL A 227 2.56 4.36 -16.04
CA VAL A 227 2.28 5.58 -16.79
C VAL A 227 3.15 5.67 -18.05
N HIS A 228 4.45 5.44 -17.87
CA HIS A 228 5.44 5.50 -18.96
C HIS A 228 6.31 4.25 -18.92
N ALA A 229 5.85 3.18 -19.56
CA ALA A 229 6.51 1.88 -19.56
C ALA A 229 8.03 1.97 -19.75
N VAL A 230 8.76 1.29 -18.88
CA VAL A 230 10.21 1.18 -18.97
C VAL A 230 10.56 0.22 -20.09
N LYS A 231 11.38 0.67 -21.04
CA LYS A 231 11.73 -0.10 -22.25
C LYS A 231 12.99 -0.97 -22.09
N SER A 232 13.91 -0.53 -21.21
CA SER A 232 15.21 -1.19 -21.02
C SER A 232 15.90 -0.69 -19.75
N TRP A 233 16.94 -1.39 -19.30
CA TRP A 233 17.84 -0.94 -18.24
C TRP A 233 18.50 0.42 -18.53
N LEU A 234 18.77 0.70 -19.80
CA LEU A 234 19.29 2.01 -20.18
C LEU A 234 18.27 3.13 -19.98
N ASP A 235 16.99 2.85 -20.18
CA ASP A 235 15.90 3.78 -19.89
C ASP A 235 15.81 4.06 -18.38
N VAL A 236 15.87 3.03 -17.53
CA VAL A 236 15.92 3.21 -16.07
C VAL A 236 17.13 4.05 -15.67
N LYS A 237 18.32 3.74 -16.22
CA LYS A 237 19.54 4.47 -15.93
C LYS A 237 19.43 5.96 -16.26
N ARG A 238 18.79 6.30 -17.39
CA ARG A 238 18.52 7.70 -17.74
C ARG A 238 17.58 8.37 -16.74
N ARG A 239 16.50 7.69 -16.34
CA ARG A 239 15.54 8.22 -15.36
C ARG A 239 16.14 8.40 -13.96
N LEU A 240 17.27 7.76 -13.66
CA LEU A 240 18.02 7.89 -12.42
C LEU A 240 19.30 8.73 -12.55
N GLY A 241 19.56 9.27 -13.76
CA GLY A 241 20.77 10.05 -14.07
C GLY A 241 20.71 11.49 -13.57
N SER A 242 21.67 12.31 -14.09
CA SER A 242 21.70 13.76 -13.86
C SER A 242 20.40 14.40 -14.37
N SER A 243 20.00 15.51 -13.78
CA SER A 243 18.74 16.20 -14.06
C SER A 243 17.49 15.35 -13.87
N ARG A 244 17.61 14.20 -13.20
CA ARG A 244 16.51 13.31 -12.86
C ARG A 244 16.55 12.96 -11.38
N ARG A 245 15.38 12.72 -10.82
CA ARG A 245 15.22 12.25 -9.45
C ARG A 245 14.14 11.18 -9.40
N CYS A 246 14.39 10.20 -8.58
CA CYS A 246 13.36 9.25 -8.15
C CYS A 246 13.29 9.25 -6.63
N PHE A 247 12.10 9.40 -6.10
CA PHE A 247 11.85 9.28 -4.67
C PHE A 247 10.76 8.25 -4.42
N GLY A 248 10.90 7.49 -3.35
CA GLY A 248 9.88 6.53 -2.94
C GLY A 248 9.64 6.56 -1.45
N PHE A 249 8.43 6.18 -1.06
CA PHE A 249 8.13 5.82 0.31
C PHE A 249 8.37 4.33 0.51
N PHE A 250 9.09 4.03 1.58
CA PHE A 250 9.39 2.67 2.03
C PHE A 250 8.80 2.45 3.42
N HIS A 251 8.44 1.21 3.70
CA HIS A 251 8.02 0.80 5.02
C HIS A 251 9.08 -0.12 5.62
N ARG A 252 9.34 -0.01 6.94
CA ARG A 252 10.38 -0.80 7.61
C ARG A 252 10.22 -2.31 7.50
N SER A 253 8.98 -2.78 7.36
CA SER A 253 8.70 -4.21 7.12
C SER A 253 8.96 -4.64 5.67
N VAL A 254 9.18 -3.69 4.73
CA VAL A 254 9.43 -3.97 3.32
C VAL A 254 10.50 -2.99 2.80
N PRO A 255 11.72 -3.05 3.33
CA PRO A 255 12.72 -1.99 3.13
C PRO A 255 13.25 -1.90 1.69
N MET A 256 13.08 -2.95 0.89
CA MET A 256 13.60 -3.02 -0.48
C MET A 256 12.53 -2.79 -1.55
N GLU A 257 11.30 -2.54 -1.14
CA GLU A 257 10.17 -2.36 -2.05
C GLU A 257 9.53 -0.99 -1.86
N PRO A 258 9.55 -0.11 -2.88
CA PRO A 258 8.87 1.17 -2.81
C PRO A 258 7.36 0.96 -2.83
N LEU A 259 6.66 1.48 -1.82
CA LEU A 259 5.20 1.41 -1.74
C LEU A 259 4.53 2.38 -2.73
N VAL A 260 5.12 3.55 -2.88
CA VAL A 260 4.79 4.54 -3.90
C VAL A 260 6.08 5.26 -4.28
N PHE A 261 6.23 5.58 -5.55
CA PHE A 261 7.39 6.34 -6.03
C PHE A 261 7.00 7.35 -7.09
N VAL A 262 7.88 8.35 -7.27
CA VAL A 262 7.68 9.44 -8.21
C VAL A 262 8.95 9.69 -8.99
N TRP A 263 8.78 9.89 -10.29
CA TRP A 263 9.83 10.35 -11.19
C TRP A 263 9.75 11.87 -11.36
N VAL A 264 10.88 12.53 -11.20
CA VAL A 264 11.00 13.97 -11.32
C VAL A 264 12.06 14.32 -12.35
N ALA A 265 11.74 15.23 -13.24
CA ALA A 265 12.69 15.87 -14.16
C ALA A 265 13.02 17.28 -13.64
N LEU A 266 14.29 17.63 -13.68
CA LEU A 266 14.80 18.96 -13.39
C LEU A 266 15.03 19.68 -14.71
N THR A 267 14.40 20.83 -14.91
CA THR A 267 14.38 21.58 -16.17
C THR A 267 14.44 23.09 -15.91
N ASP A 268 14.70 23.87 -16.95
CA ASP A 268 14.67 25.33 -16.86
C ASP A 268 13.25 25.90 -16.79
N SER A 269 12.31 25.22 -17.42
CA SER A 269 10.92 25.66 -17.54
C SER A 269 9.94 24.48 -17.58
N ILE A 270 8.65 24.77 -17.50
CA ILE A 270 7.59 23.76 -17.65
C ILE A 270 7.66 23.18 -19.06
N SER A 271 7.78 21.84 -19.15
CA SER A 271 7.75 21.14 -20.42
C SER A 271 6.31 20.96 -20.91
N SER A 272 6.07 21.28 -22.17
CA SER A 272 4.78 21.05 -22.84
C SER A 272 4.64 19.64 -23.40
N ASN A 273 5.72 18.85 -23.40
CA ASN A 273 5.75 17.53 -24.01
C ASN A 273 6.51 16.53 -23.13
N VAL A 274 5.80 15.50 -22.67
CA VAL A 274 6.41 14.44 -21.86
C VAL A 274 7.49 13.65 -22.62
N GLN A 275 7.37 13.54 -23.95
CA GLN A 275 8.34 12.81 -24.76
C GLN A 275 9.71 13.50 -24.78
N SER A 276 9.78 14.83 -24.65
CA SER A 276 11.05 15.54 -24.48
C SER A 276 11.75 15.10 -23.18
N ILE A 277 11.00 14.95 -22.10
CA ILE A 277 11.50 14.46 -20.82
C ILE A 277 12.01 13.02 -20.91
N LEU A 278 11.21 12.12 -21.55
CA LEU A 278 11.52 10.70 -21.63
C LEU A 278 12.67 10.38 -22.61
N ARG A 279 12.83 11.18 -23.67
CA ARG A 279 13.83 10.99 -24.71
C ARG A 279 15.07 11.89 -24.53
N ASP A 280 15.06 12.73 -23.51
CA ASP A 280 16.15 13.68 -23.24
C ASP A 280 17.50 12.96 -23.28
N ARG A 281 18.31 13.31 -24.26
CA ARG A 281 19.66 12.76 -24.49
C ARG A 281 20.75 13.66 -23.94
N GLU A 282 20.41 14.92 -23.67
CA GLU A 282 21.32 15.94 -23.17
C GLU A 282 20.79 16.45 -21.81
N PRO A 283 21.17 15.77 -20.72
CA PRO A 283 20.84 16.28 -19.39
C PRO A 283 21.51 17.63 -19.17
N MET A 284 20.91 18.47 -18.31
CA MET A 284 21.54 19.73 -17.90
C MET A 284 22.96 19.49 -17.40
N GLU A 285 23.91 20.31 -17.78
CA GLU A 285 25.31 20.22 -17.34
C GLU A 285 25.42 20.38 -15.82
N ASN A 286 24.64 21.30 -15.25
CA ASN A 286 24.58 21.56 -13.83
C ASN A 286 23.13 21.56 -13.34
N GLU A 287 22.78 20.59 -12.52
CA GLU A 287 21.42 20.44 -11.95
C GLU A 287 21.03 21.56 -10.97
N HIS A 288 22.00 22.31 -10.45
CA HIS A 288 21.73 23.49 -9.62
C HIS A 288 21.17 24.68 -10.43
N ASP A 289 21.28 24.65 -11.76
CA ASP A 289 20.71 25.70 -12.62
C ASP A 289 19.22 25.47 -12.90
N ALA A 290 18.70 24.32 -12.52
CA ALA A 290 17.28 24.00 -12.70
C ALA A 290 16.35 24.96 -11.97
N LYS A 291 15.33 25.46 -12.68
CA LYS A 291 14.29 26.37 -12.15
C LYS A 291 12.95 25.69 -11.95
N CYS A 292 12.77 24.51 -12.55
CA CYS A 292 11.53 23.76 -12.55
C CYS A 292 11.75 22.30 -12.19
N ALA A 293 10.90 21.76 -11.33
CA ALA A 293 10.82 20.33 -11.04
C ALA A 293 9.47 19.77 -11.54
N ILE A 294 9.52 18.84 -12.49
CA ILE A 294 8.35 18.26 -13.13
C ILE A 294 8.16 16.84 -12.63
N PHE A 295 7.07 16.59 -11.90
CA PHE A 295 6.64 15.26 -11.48
C PHE A 295 5.88 14.60 -12.63
N TYR A 296 6.56 13.79 -13.44
CA TYR A 296 6.00 13.28 -14.69
C TYR A 296 5.42 11.88 -14.61
N SER A 297 5.67 11.13 -13.54
CA SER A 297 5.05 9.85 -13.28
C SER A 297 5.02 9.56 -11.78
N ILE A 298 3.89 9.10 -11.28
CA ILE A 298 3.68 8.64 -9.91
C ILE A 298 3.04 7.27 -9.98
N ASN A 299 3.67 6.29 -9.32
CA ASN A 299 3.20 4.92 -9.30
C ASN A 299 3.13 4.39 -7.89
N SER A 300 2.12 3.60 -7.62
CA SER A 300 1.95 2.86 -6.37
C SER A 300 2.12 1.36 -6.64
N GLN A 301 2.62 0.66 -5.65
CA GLN A 301 2.60 -0.79 -5.63
C GLN A 301 1.13 -1.26 -5.85
N PRO A 302 0.87 -2.28 -6.70
CA PRO A 302 -0.50 -2.62 -7.13
C PRO A 302 -1.51 -2.80 -6.00
N GLY A 303 -1.10 -3.42 -4.89
CA GLY A 303 -1.95 -3.62 -3.72
C GLY A 303 -2.30 -2.35 -2.95
N LEU A 304 -1.64 -1.23 -3.23
CA LEU A 304 -1.91 0.07 -2.63
C LEU A 304 -2.71 1.01 -3.55
N SER A 305 -3.22 0.50 -4.66
CA SER A 305 -4.11 1.28 -5.52
C SER A 305 -5.32 1.82 -4.73
N GLY A 306 -5.58 3.11 -4.88
CA GLY A 306 -6.64 3.82 -4.15
C GLY A 306 -6.23 4.40 -2.80
N VAL A 307 -5.06 4.07 -2.27
CA VAL A 307 -4.49 4.72 -1.07
C VAL A 307 -3.85 6.05 -1.49
N ASP A 308 -4.24 7.16 -0.86
CA ASP A 308 -3.74 8.51 -1.23
C ASP A 308 -2.33 8.78 -0.69
N LEU A 309 -1.36 8.01 -1.16
CA LEU A 309 0.06 8.20 -0.85
C LEU A 309 0.75 9.18 -1.81
N GLY A 310 0.24 9.32 -3.04
CA GLY A 310 0.87 10.12 -4.09
C GLY A 310 0.95 11.60 -3.74
N ASN A 311 -0.15 12.18 -3.28
CA ASN A 311 -0.20 13.59 -2.87
C ASN A 311 0.72 13.85 -1.66
N PHE A 312 0.76 12.92 -0.70
CA PHE A 312 1.65 13.03 0.45
C PHE A 312 3.12 12.94 0.03
N LEU A 313 3.46 12.04 -0.92
CA LEU A 313 4.79 11.89 -1.49
C LEU A 313 5.25 13.19 -2.15
N ILE A 314 4.45 13.76 -3.05
CA ILE A 314 4.79 15.02 -3.74
C ILE A 314 5.13 16.11 -2.72
N LYS A 315 4.29 16.33 -1.72
CA LYS A 315 4.53 17.37 -0.71
C LYS A 315 5.82 17.17 0.07
N ARG A 316 6.18 15.91 0.38
CA ARG A 316 7.44 15.59 1.05
C ARG A 316 8.64 15.81 0.12
N VAL A 317 8.53 15.37 -1.14
CA VAL A 317 9.59 15.55 -2.16
C VAL A 317 9.83 17.03 -2.48
N VAL A 318 8.78 17.84 -2.60
CA VAL A 318 8.93 19.30 -2.79
C VAL A 318 9.76 19.95 -1.67
N ARG A 319 9.56 19.52 -0.40
CA ARG A 319 10.37 20.05 0.71
C ARG A 319 11.85 19.67 0.59
N VAL A 320 12.13 18.41 0.20
CA VAL A 320 13.50 17.94 -0.02
C VAL A 320 14.15 18.71 -1.18
N LEU A 321 13.45 18.79 -2.31
CA LEU A 321 14.00 19.49 -3.50
C LEU A 321 14.25 20.97 -3.24
N ARG A 322 13.40 21.65 -2.46
CA ARG A 322 13.64 23.06 -2.07
C ARG A 322 14.86 23.24 -1.19
N ALA A 323 15.16 22.25 -0.35
CA ALA A 323 16.34 22.29 0.50
C ALA A 323 17.63 22.00 -0.28
N ASP A 324 17.58 21.01 -1.19
CA ASP A 324 18.73 20.55 -1.96
C ASP A 324 19.06 21.49 -3.15
N LEU A 325 18.03 22.04 -3.78
CA LEU A 325 18.11 22.84 -5.02
C LEU A 325 17.30 24.14 -4.86
N PRO A 326 17.84 25.14 -4.16
CA PRO A 326 17.11 26.38 -3.81
C PRO A 326 16.70 27.22 -5.01
N ASN A 327 17.32 27.03 -6.18
CA ASN A 327 16.99 27.75 -7.41
C ASN A 327 15.68 27.27 -8.05
N ILE A 328 15.12 26.12 -7.62
CA ILE A 328 13.84 25.63 -8.11
C ILE A 328 12.71 26.47 -7.52
N SER A 329 12.09 27.27 -8.37
CA SER A 329 10.93 28.09 -8.02
C SER A 329 9.59 27.50 -8.46
N THR A 330 9.61 26.63 -9.47
CA THR A 330 8.41 26.06 -10.10
C THR A 330 8.33 24.55 -9.86
N PHE A 331 7.17 24.11 -9.39
CA PHE A 331 6.85 22.67 -9.22
C PHE A 331 5.56 22.38 -9.97
N CYS A 332 5.58 21.39 -10.87
CA CYS A 332 4.40 21.01 -11.63
C CYS A 332 4.30 19.49 -11.80
N THR A 333 3.10 19.01 -12.13
CA THR A 333 2.84 17.61 -12.46
C THR A 333 2.45 17.49 -13.93
N LEU A 334 2.89 16.42 -14.59
CA LEU A 334 2.35 15.97 -15.88
C LEU A 334 1.53 14.73 -15.61
N SER A 335 0.22 14.92 -15.44
CA SER A 335 -0.70 13.83 -15.13
C SER A 335 -1.43 13.37 -16.39
N PRO A 336 -1.47 12.07 -16.71
CA PRO A 336 -2.23 11.58 -17.84
C PRO A 336 -3.74 11.74 -17.59
N LEU A 337 -4.47 12.01 -18.66
CA LEU A 337 -5.93 12.02 -18.67
C LEU A 337 -6.44 10.81 -19.49
N PRO A 338 -6.40 9.59 -18.95
CA PRO A 338 -6.50 8.35 -19.73
C PRO A 338 -7.83 8.18 -20.46
N LYS A 339 -8.90 8.84 -20.04
CA LYS A 339 -10.22 8.77 -20.68
C LYS A 339 -10.59 10.03 -21.45
N PHE A 340 -9.69 11.02 -21.50
CA PHE A 340 -10.01 12.30 -22.14
C PHE A 340 -10.28 12.13 -23.65
N ARG A 341 -9.42 11.37 -24.36
CA ARG A 341 -9.62 11.12 -25.79
C ARG A 341 -10.96 10.43 -26.06
N SER A 342 -11.25 9.33 -25.39
CA SER A 342 -12.50 8.59 -25.56
C SER A 342 -13.74 9.43 -25.20
N TRP A 343 -13.63 10.23 -24.13
CA TRP A 343 -14.69 11.16 -23.77
C TRP A 343 -14.88 12.24 -24.84
N LEU A 344 -13.79 12.80 -25.37
CA LEU A 344 -13.84 13.82 -26.41
C LEU A 344 -14.39 13.27 -27.70
N GLU A 345 -14.00 12.06 -28.12
CA GLU A 345 -14.54 11.36 -29.29
C GLU A 345 -16.05 11.11 -29.16
N GLN A 346 -16.50 10.62 -28.00
CA GLN A 346 -17.93 10.43 -27.73
C GLN A 346 -18.67 11.76 -27.75
N TRP A 347 -18.14 12.78 -27.08
CA TRP A 347 -18.73 14.11 -27.05
C TRP A 347 -18.82 14.74 -28.45
N LEU A 348 -17.79 14.60 -29.28
CA LEU A 348 -17.83 15.06 -30.68
C LEU A 348 -18.91 14.34 -31.50
N THR A 349 -19.08 13.04 -31.29
CA THR A 349 -20.09 12.24 -31.98
C THR A 349 -21.50 12.64 -31.56
N GLU A 350 -21.73 12.82 -30.25
CA GLU A 350 -23.02 13.27 -29.71
C GLU A 350 -23.28 14.76 -30.00
N GLY A 351 -22.27 15.61 -29.99
CA GLY A 351 -22.35 17.03 -30.24
C GLY A 351 -22.64 17.42 -31.69
N LEU A 352 -22.40 16.50 -32.64
CA LEU A 352 -22.85 16.67 -34.04
C LEU A 352 -24.37 16.67 -34.14
N THR A 353 -25.10 16.06 -33.19
CA THR A 353 -26.55 15.99 -33.16
C THR A 353 -27.17 17.11 -32.29
N ASN A 354 -26.43 17.68 -31.33
CA ASN A 354 -26.91 18.71 -30.43
C ASN A 354 -25.75 19.51 -29.83
N PRO A 355 -25.13 20.49 -30.54
CA PRO A 355 -23.95 21.19 -30.07
C PRO A 355 -24.29 22.00 -28.82
N PRO A 356 -23.65 21.73 -27.66
CA PRO A 356 -23.73 22.63 -26.53
C PRO A 356 -23.07 23.94 -26.90
N ALA A 357 -23.87 24.99 -27.03
CA ALA A 357 -23.39 26.33 -27.21
C ALA A 357 -22.38 26.65 -26.08
N ASN A 358 -21.14 27.04 -26.45
CA ASN A 358 -20.10 27.64 -25.59
C ASN A 358 -18.98 26.76 -25.02
N ILE A 359 -18.71 25.54 -25.49
CA ILE A 359 -17.53 24.80 -24.97
C ILE A 359 -16.24 25.19 -25.73
N VAL A 360 -16.32 25.53 -27.00
CA VAL A 360 -15.20 26.01 -27.79
C VAL A 360 -15.45 27.46 -28.18
N SER A 361 -14.55 28.34 -27.78
CA SER A 361 -14.65 29.75 -28.21
C SER A 361 -14.57 29.88 -29.73
N THR A 362 -15.26 30.86 -30.29
CA THR A 362 -15.22 31.13 -31.74
C THR A 362 -13.79 31.28 -32.28
N GLN A 363 -12.90 31.85 -31.47
CA GLN A 363 -11.49 32.01 -31.82
C GLN A 363 -10.78 30.64 -31.86
N ALA A 364 -10.98 29.77 -30.87
CA ALA A 364 -10.38 28.44 -30.83
C ALA A 364 -10.91 27.54 -31.97
N ALA A 365 -12.22 27.62 -32.26
CA ALA A 365 -12.81 26.92 -33.40
C ALA A 365 -12.17 27.36 -34.74
N LYS A 366 -11.93 28.67 -34.90
CA LYS A 366 -11.27 29.20 -36.10
C LYS A 366 -9.81 28.71 -36.18
N GLN A 367 -9.07 28.74 -35.09
CA GLN A 367 -7.68 28.22 -35.05
C GLN A 367 -7.59 26.74 -35.41
N LEU A 368 -8.56 25.91 -34.95
CA LEU A 368 -8.62 24.50 -35.33
C LEU A 368 -8.89 24.30 -36.82
N MET A 369 -9.77 25.11 -37.41
CA MET A 369 -10.05 25.05 -38.84
C MET A 369 -8.87 25.54 -39.67
N ASP A 370 -8.12 26.52 -39.20
CA ASP A 370 -6.91 27.01 -39.88
C ASP A 370 -5.79 25.94 -39.93
N LEU A 371 -5.78 25.01 -38.96
CA LEU A 371 -4.82 23.88 -38.93
C LEU A 371 -5.19 22.74 -39.89
N VAL A 372 -6.45 22.63 -40.24
CA VAL A 372 -6.96 21.59 -41.18
C VAL A 372 -7.84 22.25 -42.23
N PRO A 373 -7.26 22.82 -43.29
CA PRO A 373 -8.00 23.57 -44.31
C PRO A 373 -9.12 22.79 -45.04
N GLU A 374 -9.03 21.47 -45.01
CA GLU A 374 -10.01 20.58 -45.63
C GLU A 374 -11.25 20.35 -44.76
N ALA A 375 -11.20 20.75 -43.49
CA ALA A 375 -12.33 20.54 -42.57
C ALA A 375 -13.39 21.62 -42.75
N THR A 376 -14.63 21.20 -42.95
CA THR A 376 -15.79 22.10 -43.11
C THR A 376 -16.35 22.56 -41.76
N THR A 377 -15.96 21.89 -40.65
CA THR A 377 -16.35 22.23 -39.29
C THR A 377 -15.18 22.04 -38.35
N TRP A 378 -15.16 22.84 -37.22
CA TRP A 378 -14.12 22.70 -36.22
C TRP A 378 -14.08 21.31 -35.58
N THR A 379 -15.21 20.59 -35.53
CA THR A 379 -15.28 19.22 -35.00
C THR A 379 -14.58 18.24 -35.95
N MET A 380 -14.71 18.42 -37.27
CA MET A 380 -13.97 17.63 -38.28
C MET A 380 -12.47 17.92 -38.21
N ALA A 381 -12.08 19.20 -38.05
CA ALA A 381 -10.68 19.58 -37.86
C ALA A 381 -10.08 18.94 -36.62
N LEU A 382 -10.79 18.99 -35.48
CA LEU A 382 -10.34 18.37 -34.24
C LEU A 382 -10.20 16.85 -34.36
N LYS A 383 -11.17 16.17 -34.99
CA LYS A 383 -11.10 14.75 -35.23
C LYS A 383 -9.89 14.37 -36.10
N HIS A 384 -9.63 15.11 -37.16
CA HIS A 384 -8.47 14.89 -38.04
C HIS A 384 -7.12 15.07 -37.33
N ILE A 385 -7.04 16.02 -36.35
CA ILE A 385 -5.83 16.22 -35.53
C ILE A 385 -5.63 15.10 -34.51
N MET A 386 -6.73 14.46 -34.09
CA MET A 386 -6.69 13.38 -33.08
C MET A 386 -6.33 12.01 -33.67
N ASP A 387 -6.61 11.77 -34.93
CA ASP A 387 -6.29 10.56 -35.69
C ASP A 387 -4.82 10.59 -36.15
#